data_599debef9db99ca9c63684c235a2a2d7
#
_entry.id   599debef9db99ca9c63684c235a2a2d7
#
_cell.length_a   1.000
_cell.length_b   1.000
_cell.length_c   1.000
_cell.angle_alpha   90.00
_cell.angle_beta   90.00
_cell.angle_gamma   90.00
#
_symmetry.space_group_name_H-M   'P 1'
#
loop_
_entity.id
_entity.type
_entity.pdbx_description
1 polymer ?
#
loop_
_entity_poly.entity_id
_entity_poly.type
_entity_poly.pdbx_seq_one_letter_code
_entity_poly.pdbx_strand_id
1 'polypeptide(L)'
;ALPICLADLLIFFIVGVWHGAAWKYIVYGMYNGIIMSFSSIMAPVYEKMFKITHINKNARWYRGWQIIRTFILVNISWYFDNAATLTDAFRLMGNTFKHASFSMDAVVKMSGSQLDLIILLAGCLVWLIISILKEKGIVIREALDRKPLIIRWAVYIALVMSVAMLGYISNTSGGFMYAQF
;
A
#
# COMPACT_ATOMS: atom_id res chain seq x y z
N ALA A 1 -4.40 19.70 -17.34
CA ALA A 1 -4.73 19.26 -15.97
C ALA A 1 -6.16 18.66 -15.89
N LEU A 2 -7.20 19.36 -16.35
CA LEU A 2 -8.60 18.92 -16.22
C LEU A 2 -8.88 17.52 -16.80
N PRO A 3 -8.43 17.16 -18.02
CA PRO A 3 -8.64 15.81 -18.56
C PRO A 3 -7.98 14.70 -17.72
N ILE A 4 -6.80 14.99 -17.16
CA ILE A 4 -6.07 14.04 -16.31
C ILE A 4 -6.83 13.81 -15.01
N CYS A 5 -7.29 14.88 -14.36
CA CYS A 5 -8.07 14.77 -13.12
C CYS A 5 -9.38 14.00 -13.32
N LEU A 6 -10.06 14.21 -14.44
CA LEU A 6 -11.28 13.47 -14.78
C LEU A 6 -10.97 11.98 -15.00
N ALA A 7 -9.87 11.69 -15.71
CA ALA A 7 -9.41 10.31 -15.91
C ALA A 7 -9.06 9.63 -14.58
N ASP A 8 -8.35 10.32 -13.69
CA ASP A 8 -8.03 9.80 -12.34
C ASP A 8 -9.30 9.49 -11.56
N LEU A 9 -10.27 10.42 -11.51
CA LEU A 9 -11.54 10.21 -10.83
C LEU A 9 -12.31 9.02 -11.41
N LEU A 10 -12.37 8.91 -12.74
CA LEU A 10 -13.06 7.81 -13.40
C LEU A 10 -12.37 6.46 -13.12
N ILE A 11 -11.05 6.41 -13.23
CA ILE A 11 -10.28 5.18 -12.96
C ILE A 11 -10.52 4.73 -11.51
N PHE A 12 -10.38 5.63 -10.54
CA PHE A 12 -10.56 5.29 -9.13
C PHE A 12 -12.01 4.98 -8.78
N PHE A 13 -12.99 5.59 -9.44
CA PHE A 13 -14.40 5.19 -9.34
C PHE A 13 -14.59 3.74 -9.81
N ILE A 14 -14.05 3.38 -10.97
CA ILE A 14 -14.12 2.02 -11.50
C ILE A 14 -13.41 1.04 -10.56
N VAL A 15 -12.25 1.40 -10.01
CA VAL A 15 -11.55 0.60 -9.01
C VAL A 15 -12.42 0.38 -7.78
N GLY A 16 -13.11 1.42 -7.29
CA GLY A 16 -14.04 1.29 -6.17
C GLY A 16 -15.17 0.32 -6.47
N VAL A 17 -15.81 0.44 -7.62
CA VAL A 17 -16.88 -0.47 -8.07
C VAL A 17 -16.36 -1.91 -8.25
N TRP A 18 -15.12 -2.07 -8.71
CA TRP A 18 -14.48 -3.38 -8.86
C TRP A 18 -14.25 -4.08 -7.51
N HIS A 19 -13.97 -3.33 -6.44
CA HIS A 19 -13.88 -3.88 -5.07
C HIS A 19 -15.23 -4.33 -4.52
N GLY A 20 -16.35 -3.83 -5.05
CA GLY A 20 -17.70 -4.26 -4.67
C GLY A 20 -18.75 -3.18 -4.87
N ALA A 21 -20.02 -3.59 -4.87
CA ALA A 21 -21.16 -2.70 -5.10
C ALA A 21 -21.58 -1.86 -3.86
N ALA A 22 -20.92 -2.07 -2.72
CA ALA A 22 -21.26 -1.33 -1.49
C ALA A 22 -20.69 0.11 -1.52
N TRP A 23 -21.43 1.04 -0.93
CA TRP A 23 -21.05 2.45 -0.85
C TRP A 23 -19.65 2.69 -0.26
N LYS A 24 -19.20 1.85 0.67
CA LYS A 24 -17.87 1.94 1.26
C LYS A 24 -16.75 1.84 0.22
N TYR A 25 -16.91 1.01 -0.78
CA TYR A 25 -15.93 0.84 -1.86
C TYR A 25 -15.94 2.01 -2.85
N ILE A 26 -17.13 2.56 -3.12
CA ILE A 26 -17.25 3.78 -3.94
C ILE A 26 -16.53 4.94 -3.24
N VAL A 27 -16.75 5.09 -1.94
CA VAL A 27 -16.08 6.13 -1.14
C VAL A 27 -14.56 5.88 -1.09
N TYR A 28 -14.12 4.62 -0.92
CA TYR A 28 -12.71 4.22 -1.00
C TYR A 28 -12.05 4.67 -2.32
N GLY A 29 -12.67 4.32 -3.44
CA GLY A 29 -12.16 4.69 -4.76
C GLY A 29 -12.17 6.21 -4.96
N MET A 30 -13.31 6.87 -4.71
CA MET A 30 -13.42 8.32 -4.88
C MET A 30 -12.47 9.11 -3.98
N TYR A 31 -12.24 8.68 -2.75
CA TYR A 31 -11.26 9.29 -1.84
C TYR A 31 -9.87 9.30 -2.46
N ASN A 32 -9.40 8.16 -2.98
CA ASN A 32 -8.10 8.07 -3.62
C ASN A 32 -8.04 8.89 -4.92
N GLY A 33 -9.08 8.86 -5.74
CA GLY A 33 -9.19 9.65 -6.97
C GLY A 33 -9.14 11.16 -6.71
N ILE A 34 -9.84 11.63 -5.68
CA ILE A 34 -9.83 13.05 -5.27
C ILE A 34 -8.45 13.49 -4.82
N ILE A 35 -7.75 12.66 -4.01
CA ILE A 35 -6.39 12.98 -3.55
C ILE A 35 -5.41 13.08 -4.72
N MET A 36 -5.48 12.14 -5.67
CA MET A 36 -4.63 12.15 -6.87
C MET A 36 -4.92 13.38 -7.74
N SER A 37 -6.18 13.64 -8.04
CA SER A 37 -6.61 14.81 -8.81
C SER A 37 -6.21 16.12 -8.14
N PHE A 38 -6.43 16.23 -6.82
CA PHE A 38 -6.03 17.40 -6.04
C PHE A 38 -4.51 17.63 -6.08
N SER A 39 -3.72 16.57 -5.96
CA SER A 39 -2.26 16.65 -6.07
C SER A 39 -1.82 17.18 -7.43
N SER A 40 -2.47 16.74 -8.51
CA SER A 40 -2.20 17.20 -9.88
C SER A 40 -2.58 18.65 -10.11
N ILE A 41 -3.73 19.09 -9.58
CA ILE A 41 -4.20 20.49 -9.67
C ILE A 41 -3.28 21.42 -8.87
N MET A 42 -2.85 20.97 -7.68
CA MET A 42 -2.00 21.76 -6.79
C MET A 42 -0.52 21.78 -7.18
N ALA A 43 -0.10 20.96 -8.13
CA ALA A 43 1.31 20.91 -8.55
C ALA A 43 1.92 22.29 -8.87
N PRO A 44 1.29 23.18 -9.67
CA PRO A 44 1.84 24.51 -9.94
C PRO A 44 1.90 25.41 -8.71
N VAL A 45 0.96 25.24 -7.77
CA VAL A 45 0.95 25.98 -6.50
C VAL A 45 2.11 25.53 -5.62
N TYR A 46 2.34 24.21 -5.53
CA TYR A 46 3.48 23.66 -4.81
C TYR A 46 4.81 24.12 -5.42
N GLU A 47 4.93 24.15 -6.75
CA GLU A 47 6.13 24.67 -7.41
C GLU A 47 6.40 26.13 -7.03
N LYS A 48 5.38 26.98 -7.01
CA LYS A 48 5.51 28.38 -6.59
C LYS A 48 5.90 28.48 -5.12
N MET A 49 5.26 27.69 -4.26
CA MET A 49 5.56 27.65 -2.83
C MET A 49 7.01 27.24 -2.57
N PHE A 50 7.54 26.20 -3.25
CA PHE A 50 8.93 25.77 -3.11
C PHE A 50 9.92 26.85 -3.51
N LYS A 51 9.61 27.62 -4.57
CA LYS A 51 10.45 28.76 -4.97
C LYS A 51 10.49 29.86 -3.91
N ILE A 52 9.35 30.14 -3.26
CA ILE A 52 9.25 31.18 -2.22
C ILE A 52 9.92 30.73 -0.92
N THR A 53 9.69 29.47 -0.52
CA THR A 53 10.21 28.95 0.76
C THR A 53 11.64 28.41 0.68
N HIS A 54 12.23 28.39 -0.52
CA HIS A 54 13.56 27.82 -0.79
C HIS A 54 13.73 26.37 -0.28
N ILE A 55 12.64 25.59 -0.17
CA ILE A 55 12.69 24.21 0.27
C ILE A 55 13.30 23.34 -0.84
N ASN A 56 14.36 22.63 -0.49
CA ASN A 56 14.97 21.66 -1.39
C ASN A 56 14.12 20.38 -1.48
N LYS A 57 13.49 20.14 -2.63
CA LYS A 57 12.68 18.95 -2.89
C LYS A 57 13.45 17.63 -2.78
N ASN A 58 14.77 17.67 -2.98
CA ASN A 58 15.65 16.50 -2.88
C ASN A 58 16.17 16.26 -1.47
N ALA A 59 15.84 17.13 -0.51
CA ALA A 59 16.23 16.95 0.87
C ALA A 59 15.64 15.67 1.47
N ARG A 60 16.45 14.93 2.24
CA ARG A 60 16.02 13.65 2.86
C ARG A 60 14.81 13.83 3.77
N TRP A 61 14.76 14.91 4.55
CA TRP A 61 13.63 15.21 5.43
C TRP A 61 12.33 15.43 4.65
N TYR A 62 12.40 16.08 3.47
CA TYR A 62 11.21 16.32 2.64
C TYR A 62 10.70 15.01 2.02
N ARG A 63 11.59 14.12 1.56
CA ARG A 63 11.22 12.77 1.13
C ARG A 63 10.58 11.97 2.27
N GLY A 64 11.14 12.04 3.48
CA GLY A 64 10.54 11.43 4.67
C GLY A 64 9.12 11.94 4.93
N TRP A 65 8.92 13.25 4.87
CA TRP A 65 7.60 13.85 4.98
C TRP A 65 6.61 13.35 3.91
N GLN A 66 7.05 13.25 2.65
CA GLN A 66 6.22 12.73 1.56
C GLN A 66 5.78 11.28 1.82
N ILE A 67 6.70 10.44 2.32
CA ILE A 67 6.40 9.04 2.66
C ILE A 67 5.37 8.98 3.79
N ILE A 68 5.59 9.71 4.88
CA ILE A 68 4.68 9.73 6.05
C ILE A 68 3.29 10.24 5.63
N ARG A 69 3.22 11.33 4.89
CA ARG A 69 1.97 11.89 4.38
C ARG A 69 1.21 10.86 3.53
N THR A 70 1.89 10.23 2.57
CA THR A 70 1.27 9.23 1.70
C THR A 70 0.82 8.01 2.50
N PHE A 71 1.63 7.56 3.45
CA PHE A 71 1.27 6.46 4.35
C PHE A 71 -0.01 6.77 5.13
N ILE A 72 -0.12 7.97 5.73
CA ILE A 72 -1.33 8.38 6.46
C ILE A 72 -2.55 8.40 5.53
N LEU A 73 -2.44 9.02 4.35
CA LEU A 73 -3.54 9.11 3.39
C LEU A 73 -4.03 7.72 2.93
N VAL A 74 -3.12 6.81 2.63
CA VAL A 74 -3.47 5.43 2.25
C VAL A 74 -4.11 4.68 3.42
N ASN A 75 -3.59 4.82 4.65
CA ASN A 75 -4.20 4.17 5.82
C ASN A 75 -5.62 4.69 6.09
N ILE A 76 -5.91 5.97 5.86
CA ILE A 76 -7.27 6.51 5.95
C ILE A 76 -8.18 5.82 4.92
N SER A 77 -7.73 5.58 3.70
CA SER A 77 -8.55 4.90 2.70
C SER A 77 -8.89 3.46 3.09
N TRP A 78 -7.99 2.77 3.78
CA TRP A 78 -8.19 1.39 4.21
C TRP A 78 -9.28 1.20 5.26
N TYR A 79 -9.65 2.23 6.01
CA TYR A 79 -10.82 2.14 6.90
C TYR A 79 -12.10 1.86 6.10
N PHE A 80 -12.24 2.45 4.91
CA PHE A 80 -13.40 2.24 4.05
C PHE A 80 -13.38 0.84 3.42
N ASP A 81 -12.20 0.33 3.05
CA ASP A 81 -12.08 -1.00 2.46
C ASP A 81 -12.37 -2.11 3.49
N ASN A 82 -11.79 -2.02 4.69
CA ASN A 82 -11.84 -3.07 5.71
C ASN A 82 -13.13 -3.06 6.56
N ALA A 83 -13.85 -1.95 6.67
CA ALA A 83 -15.07 -1.89 7.49
C ALA A 83 -16.21 -2.69 6.86
N ALA A 84 -17.16 -3.17 7.67
CA ALA A 84 -18.36 -3.83 7.18
C ALA A 84 -19.28 -2.85 6.44
N THR A 85 -19.47 -1.66 7.00
CA THR A 85 -20.30 -0.60 6.42
C THR A 85 -19.55 0.74 6.40
N LEU A 86 -20.07 1.71 5.63
CA LEU A 86 -19.54 3.06 5.60
C LEU A 86 -19.58 3.73 7.00
N THR A 87 -20.65 3.50 7.75
CA THR A 87 -20.79 4.01 9.13
C THR A 87 -19.74 3.41 10.06
N ASP A 88 -19.47 2.11 9.92
CA ASP A 88 -18.44 1.44 10.71
C ASP A 88 -17.04 1.96 10.36
N ALA A 89 -16.77 2.33 9.12
CA ALA A 89 -15.49 2.94 8.74
C ALA A 89 -15.22 4.23 9.52
N PHE A 90 -16.20 5.13 9.60
CA PHE A 90 -16.07 6.36 10.38
C PHE A 90 -15.97 6.09 11.88
N ARG A 91 -16.72 5.10 12.39
CA ARG A 91 -16.65 4.70 13.79
C ARG A 91 -15.27 4.13 14.16
N LEU A 92 -14.72 3.25 13.33
CA LEU A 92 -13.38 2.68 13.52
C LEU A 92 -12.31 3.77 13.47
N MET A 93 -12.39 4.68 12.51
CA MET A 93 -11.49 5.83 12.42
C MET A 93 -11.54 6.68 13.71
N GLY A 94 -12.73 7.03 14.17
CA GLY A 94 -12.92 7.77 15.42
C GLY A 94 -12.38 7.04 16.66
N ASN A 95 -12.57 5.72 16.73
CA ASN A 95 -12.08 4.90 17.83
C ASN A 95 -10.55 4.80 17.84
N THR A 96 -9.91 4.73 16.67
CA THR A 96 -8.45 4.71 16.56
C THR A 96 -7.83 5.95 17.19
N PHE A 97 -8.44 7.13 17.02
CA PHE A 97 -7.95 8.36 17.64
C PHE A 97 -8.27 8.48 19.14
N LYS A 98 -9.37 7.89 19.60
CA LYS A 98 -9.81 7.99 21.00
C LYS A 98 -9.21 6.93 21.91
N HIS A 99 -8.97 5.74 21.37
CA HIS A 99 -8.61 4.55 22.12
C HIS A 99 -7.38 3.85 21.55
N ALA A 100 -6.41 4.62 21.03
CA ALA A 100 -5.17 4.07 20.51
C ALA A 100 -4.41 3.37 21.66
N SER A 101 -4.48 2.05 21.71
CA SER A 101 -3.67 1.21 22.60
C SER A 101 -2.82 0.27 21.75
N PHE A 102 -1.54 0.23 22.03
CA PHE A 102 -0.62 -0.70 21.38
C PHE A 102 -0.39 -1.91 22.31
N SER A 103 -0.72 -3.09 21.84
CA SER A 103 -0.45 -4.35 22.51
C SER A 103 0.16 -5.33 21.52
N MET A 104 1.29 -5.95 21.89
CA MET A 104 1.93 -6.99 21.08
C MET A 104 1.02 -8.20 20.89
N ASP A 105 0.24 -8.55 21.91
CA ASP A 105 -0.74 -9.64 21.83
C ASP A 105 -1.82 -9.35 20.78
N ALA A 106 -2.26 -8.09 20.68
CA ALA A 106 -3.21 -7.69 19.63
C ALA A 106 -2.58 -7.80 18.24
N VAL A 107 -1.32 -7.39 18.08
CA VAL A 107 -0.58 -7.50 16.80
C VAL A 107 -0.44 -8.95 16.37
N VAL A 108 -0.06 -9.84 17.28
CA VAL A 108 0.05 -11.28 17.00
C VAL A 108 -1.31 -11.89 16.63
N LYS A 109 -2.38 -11.53 17.36
CA LYS A 109 -3.73 -11.98 17.03
C LYS A 109 -4.21 -11.49 15.65
N MET A 110 -3.87 -10.27 15.28
CA MET A 110 -4.20 -9.72 13.95
C MET A 110 -3.42 -10.40 12.82
N SER A 111 -2.20 -10.83 13.07
CA SER A 111 -1.40 -11.59 12.07
C SER A 111 -1.81 -13.06 11.95
N GLY A 112 -2.62 -13.57 12.85
CA GLY A 112 -3.05 -14.96 12.92
C GLY A 112 -2.24 -15.79 13.89
N SER A 113 -0.92 -15.80 13.77
CA SER A 113 0.01 -16.49 14.67
C SER A 113 1.34 -15.74 14.78
N GLN A 114 2.18 -16.14 15.74
CA GLN A 114 3.55 -15.62 15.84
C GLN A 114 4.37 -15.95 14.57
N LEU A 115 4.16 -17.11 13.99
CA LEU A 115 4.82 -17.52 12.75
C LEU A 115 4.42 -16.63 11.58
N ASP A 116 3.13 -16.34 11.43
CA ASP A 116 2.62 -15.45 10.38
C ASP A 116 3.20 -14.03 10.52
N LEU A 117 3.33 -13.54 11.75
CA LEU A 117 3.97 -12.25 12.02
C LEU A 117 5.45 -12.25 11.59
N ILE A 118 6.19 -13.32 11.91
CA ILE A 118 7.60 -13.47 11.50
C ILE A 118 7.72 -13.51 9.97
N ILE A 119 6.86 -14.27 9.29
CA ILE A 119 6.84 -14.37 7.83
C ILE A 119 6.52 -12.99 7.21
N LEU A 120 5.55 -12.27 7.75
CA LEU A 120 5.20 -10.93 7.31
C LEU A 120 6.37 -9.96 7.46
N LEU A 121 7.02 -9.94 8.62
CA LEU A 121 8.16 -9.08 8.88
C LEU A 121 9.36 -9.42 7.99
N ALA A 122 9.63 -10.71 7.76
CA ALA A 122 10.66 -11.16 6.84
C ALA A 122 10.37 -10.70 5.41
N GLY A 123 9.14 -10.82 4.95
CA GLY A 123 8.70 -10.33 3.64
C GLY A 123 8.87 -8.81 3.50
N CYS A 124 8.46 -8.06 4.51
CA CYS A 124 8.65 -6.60 4.56
C CYS A 124 10.14 -6.22 4.53
N LEU A 125 11.00 -6.96 5.24
CA LEU A 125 12.45 -6.74 5.23
C LEU A 125 13.05 -6.99 3.84
N VAL A 126 12.70 -8.10 3.20
CA VAL A 126 13.13 -8.42 1.83
C VAL A 126 12.69 -7.31 0.87
N TRP A 127 11.44 -6.89 0.95
CA TRP A 127 10.91 -5.82 0.10
C TRP A 127 11.64 -4.49 0.34
N LEU A 128 11.95 -4.15 1.60
CA LEU A 128 12.72 -2.97 1.96
C LEU A 128 14.14 -3.00 1.37
N ILE A 129 14.82 -4.15 1.47
CA ILE A 129 16.15 -4.34 0.88
C ILE A 129 16.10 -4.13 -0.63
N ILE A 130 15.12 -4.75 -1.31
CA ILE A 130 14.92 -4.59 -2.75
C ILE A 130 14.69 -3.12 -3.12
N SER A 131 13.87 -2.41 -2.35
CA SER A 131 13.56 -1.00 -2.57
C SER A 131 14.81 -0.11 -2.42
N ILE A 132 15.63 -0.36 -1.40
CA ILE A 132 16.88 0.37 -1.17
C ILE A 132 17.89 0.09 -2.30
N LEU A 133 18.02 -1.16 -2.74
CA LEU A 133 18.89 -1.52 -3.86
C LEU A 133 18.45 -0.81 -5.14
N LYS A 134 17.15 -0.76 -5.41
CA LYS A 134 16.58 -0.06 -6.56
C LYS A 134 16.86 1.44 -6.51
N GLU A 135 16.75 2.07 -5.34
CA GLU A 135 17.13 3.49 -5.17
C GLU A 135 18.61 3.76 -5.45
N LYS A 136 19.48 2.77 -5.17
CA LYS A 136 20.91 2.83 -5.51
C LYS A 136 21.21 2.53 -6.98
N GLY A 137 20.18 2.38 -7.83
CA GLY A 137 20.31 2.10 -9.26
C GLY A 137 20.57 0.63 -9.59
N ILE A 138 20.46 -0.29 -8.61
CA ILE A 138 20.63 -1.73 -8.85
C ILE A 138 19.28 -2.31 -9.26
N VAL A 139 19.14 -2.69 -10.52
CA VAL A 139 17.98 -3.38 -11.05
C VAL A 139 18.19 -4.89 -10.87
N ILE A 140 17.57 -5.48 -9.84
CA ILE A 140 17.73 -6.89 -9.47
C ILE A 140 17.43 -7.83 -10.64
N ARG A 141 16.40 -7.50 -11.44
CA ARG A 141 16.05 -8.28 -12.63
C ARG A 141 17.21 -8.35 -13.61
N GLU A 142 17.85 -7.22 -13.93
CA GLU A 142 18.98 -7.18 -14.85
C GLU A 142 20.21 -7.90 -14.27
N ALA A 143 20.42 -7.76 -12.95
CA ALA A 143 21.49 -8.48 -12.26
C ALA A 143 21.28 -10.00 -12.33
N LEU A 144 20.03 -10.45 -12.24
CA LEU A 144 19.68 -11.86 -12.37
C LEU A 144 19.79 -12.33 -13.84
N ASP A 145 19.40 -11.51 -14.81
CA ASP A 145 19.47 -11.85 -16.24
C ASP A 145 20.91 -12.09 -16.74
N ARG A 146 21.89 -11.50 -16.05
CA ARG A 146 23.32 -11.74 -16.31
C ARG A 146 23.85 -13.06 -15.73
N LYS A 147 23.05 -13.79 -14.94
CA LYS A 147 23.46 -15.07 -14.35
C LYS A 147 23.17 -16.25 -15.29
N PRO A 148 23.90 -17.37 -15.12
CA PRO A 148 23.62 -18.58 -15.87
C PRO A 148 22.15 -19.03 -15.74
N LEU A 149 21.64 -19.69 -16.79
CA LEU A 149 20.25 -20.13 -16.87
C LEU A 149 19.81 -20.94 -15.65
N ILE A 150 20.67 -21.82 -15.17
CA ILE A 150 20.39 -22.68 -14.00
C ILE A 150 20.11 -21.85 -12.76
N ILE A 151 20.91 -20.80 -12.49
CA ILE A 151 20.74 -19.94 -11.33
C ILE A 151 19.42 -19.16 -11.46
N ARG A 152 19.11 -18.67 -12.65
CA ARG A 152 17.86 -17.94 -12.92
C ARG A 152 16.63 -18.80 -12.62
N TRP A 153 16.62 -20.01 -13.16
CA TRP A 153 15.52 -20.95 -12.92
C TRP A 153 15.44 -21.39 -11.45
N ALA A 154 16.56 -21.63 -10.80
CA ALA A 154 16.56 -21.95 -9.36
C ALA A 154 15.92 -20.83 -8.52
N VAL A 155 16.23 -19.57 -8.82
CA VAL A 155 15.62 -18.42 -8.14
C VAL A 155 14.11 -18.33 -8.43
N TYR A 156 13.70 -18.51 -9.70
CA TYR A 156 12.28 -18.45 -10.06
C TYR A 156 11.47 -19.56 -9.39
N ILE A 157 11.98 -20.79 -9.43
CA ILE A 157 11.34 -21.94 -8.77
C ILE A 157 11.29 -21.72 -7.25
N ALA A 158 12.38 -21.26 -6.63
CA ALA A 158 12.40 -20.96 -5.20
C ALA A 158 11.37 -19.90 -4.81
N LEU A 159 11.20 -18.83 -5.60
CA LEU A 159 10.18 -17.81 -5.37
C LEU A 159 8.77 -18.38 -5.49
N VAL A 160 8.47 -19.14 -6.54
CA VAL A 160 7.15 -19.76 -6.72
C VAL A 160 6.85 -20.73 -5.59
N MET A 161 7.81 -21.59 -5.23
CA MET A 161 7.65 -22.55 -4.14
C MET A 161 7.51 -21.86 -2.79
N SER A 162 8.23 -20.75 -2.54
CA SER A 162 8.10 -20.00 -1.29
C SER A 162 6.69 -19.42 -1.13
N VAL A 163 6.10 -18.86 -2.18
CA VAL A 163 4.72 -18.35 -2.16
C VAL A 163 3.73 -19.48 -1.87
N ALA A 164 3.88 -20.63 -2.55
CA ALA A 164 3.00 -21.77 -2.36
C ALA A 164 3.11 -22.36 -0.94
N MET A 165 4.34 -22.53 -0.43
CA MET A 165 4.58 -23.10 0.89
C MET A 165 4.16 -22.15 2.02
N LEU A 166 4.51 -20.87 1.92
CA LEU A 166 4.14 -19.88 2.93
C LEU A 166 2.62 -19.63 2.96
N GLY A 167 1.97 -19.61 1.80
CA GLY A 167 0.53 -19.51 1.68
C GLY A 167 -0.22 -20.73 2.24
N TYR A 168 0.39 -21.93 2.17
CA TYR A 168 -0.18 -23.14 2.77
C TYR A 168 0.00 -23.20 4.29
N ILE A 169 1.13 -22.73 4.80
CA ILE A 169 1.42 -22.70 6.24
C ILE A 169 0.56 -21.63 6.94
N SER A 170 0.31 -20.52 6.30
CA SER A 170 -0.62 -19.50 6.76
C SER A 170 -2.07 -20.01 6.61
N ASN A 171 -2.45 -20.92 7.47
CA ASN A 171 -3.77 -21.58 7.48
C ASN A 171 -4.85 -20.67 8.08
N THR A 172 -4.78 -19.38 7.84
CA THR A 172 -5.90 -18.48 8.05
C THR A 172 -6.89 -18.74 6.93
N SER A 173 -7.93 -19.47 7.25
CA SER A 173 -9.13 -19.74 6.46
C SER A 173 -9.92 -18.46 6.11
N GLY A 174 -9.25 -17.44 5.68
CA GLY A 174 -9.83 -16.34 4.95
C GLY A 174 -10.04 -16.83 3.53
N GLY A 175 -11.26 -17.32 3.22
CA GLY A 175 -11.62 -17.63 1.85
C GLY A 175 -11.23 -16.47 0.95
N PHE A 176 -10.78 -16.80 -0.25
CA PHE A 176 -10.38 -15.84 -1.26
C PHE A 176 -11.44 -14.73 -1.30
N MET A 177 -11.06 -13.49 -1.07
CA MET A 177 -12.00 -12.37 -0.90
C MET A 177 -12.97 -12.24 -2.08
N TYR A 178 -12.62 -12.78 -3.25
CA TYR A 178 -13.44 -12.85 -4.46
C TYR A 178 -14.37 -14.07 -4.54
N ALA A 179 -14.30 -15.01 -3.61
CA ALA A 179 -15.18 -16.17 -3.57
C ALA A 179 -16.52 -15.91 -2.82
N GLN A 180 -16.75 -14.68 -2.40
CA GLN A 180 -17.96 -14.26 -1.69
C GLN A 180 -18.97 -13.51 -2.58
N PHE A 181 -18.80 -13.57 -3.92
CA PHE A 181 -19.75 -13.02 -4.88
C PHE A 181 -20.54 -14.14 -5.54
#